data_b3377e0b372034f7cb4db5a2d49b53d2
#
_entry.id   b3377e0b372034f7cb4db5a2d49b53d2
#
_cell.length_a   1.000
_cell.length_b   1.000
_cell.length_c   1.000
_cell.angle_alpha   90.00
_cell.angle_beta   90.00
_cell.angle_gamma   90.00
#
_symmetry.space_group_name_H-M   'P 1'
#
loop_
_entity.id
_entity.type
_entity.pdbx_description
1 polymer ?
#
loop_
_entity_poly.entity_id
_entity_poly.type
_entity_poly.pdbx_seq_one_letter_code
_entity_poly.pdbx_strand_id
1 'polypeptide(L)'
;LIGLERGWHQRDIPDGHRVAGLRTFALIGLLGGLSGLLAQRWGAIVLVVVLAVVALLILAGYIVTARMHSVMGLTTAMAAITTFLIGVLAAGGSTLLAAAVAVVTVALLQLKRPMHSGIGKLTESELTSGIQLLLISVVILPVLPDRGFGPFEALNPYKLWWAVVLLALLSFLGFVLMRWFGARRGLTLTALLGG
;
A
#
# COMPACT_ATOMS: atom_id res chain seq x y z
N LEU A 1 11.68 2.16 -11.47
CA LEU A 1 10.33 1.63 -11.43
C LEU A 1 9.31 2.69 -10.99
N ILE A 2 9.43 3.29 -9.79
CA ILE A 2 8.50 4.30 -9.26
C ILE A 2 8.37 5.50 -10.21
N GLY A 3 9.48 6.01 -10.73
CA GLY A 3 9.49 7.12 -11.68
C GLY A 3 8.81 6.80 -13.02
N LEU A 4 8.90 5.55 -13.48
CA LEU A 4 8.20 5.08 -14.69
C LEU A 4 6.68 5.07 -14.47
N GLU A 5 6.22 4.55 -13.35
CA GLU A 5 4.81 4.54 -12.96
C GLU A 5 4.25 5.97 -12.91
N ARG A 6 4.96 6.88 -12.25
CA ARG A 6 4.57 8.29 -12.15
C ARG A 6 4.59 9.01 -13.49
N GLY A 7 5.62 8.80 -14.32
CA GLY A 7 5.70 9.37 -15.66
C GLY A 7 4.57 8.90 -16.55
N TRP A 8 4.20 7.62 -16.48
CA TRP A 8 3.07 7.06 -17.22
C TRP A 8 1.72 7.66 -16.79
N HIS A 9 1.50 7.86 -15.48
CA HIS A 9 0.27 8.45 -14.96
C HIS A 9 0.12 9.94 -15.29
N GLN A 10 1.21 10.64 -15.54
CA GLN A 10 1.25 12.08 -15.86
C GLN A 10 1.51 12.35 -17.35
N ARG A 11 1.44 11.31 -18.22
CA ARG A 11 1.76 11.45 -19.64
C ARG A 11 0.90 12.50 -20.37
N ASP A 12 -0.35 12.66 -19.94
CA ASP A 12 -1.32 13.57 -20.54
C ASP A 12 -1.20 15.03 -20.01
N ILE A 13 -0.30 15.27 -19.04
CA ILE A 13 -0.03 16.60 -18.49
C ILE A 13 1.08 17.26 -19.32
N PRO A 14 0.91 18.51 -19.80
CA PRO A 14 1.92 19.23 -20.57
C PRO A 14 3.26 19.32 -19.82
N ASP A 15 4.36 19.33 -20.58
CA ASP A 15 5.70 19.54 -20.03
C ASP A 15 5.78 20.91 -19.33
N GLY A 16 6.34 20.95 -18.13
CA GLY A 16 6.37 22.14 -17.26
C GLY A 16 5.30 22.17 -16.16
N HIS A 17 4.21 21.42 -16.29
CA HIS A 17 3.20 21.25 -15.22
C HIS A 17 3.34 19.92 -14.47
N ARG A 18 4.26 19.07 -14.90
CA ARG A 18 4.57 17.79 -14.23
C ARG A 18 5.47 18.05 -13.02
N VAL A 19 4.97 17.79 -11.85
CA VAL A 19 5.67 18.11 -10.59
C VAL A 19 6.89 17.20 -10.35
N ALA A 20 6.83 15.92 -10.73
CA ALA A 20 7.95 14.98 -10.58
C ALA A 20 7.79 13.85 -11.60
N GLY A 21 8.72 13.78 -12.54
CA GLY A 21 8.78 12.74 -13.57
C GLY A 21 9.86 11.68 -13.28
N LEU A 22 10.10 10.82 -14.27
CA LEU A 22 11.10 9.75 -14.23
C LEU A 22 12.48 10.25 -13.78
N ARG A 23 12.93 11.39 -14.32
CA ARG A 23 14.24 11.98 -14.00
C ARG A 23 14.36 12.38 -12.53
N THR A 24 13.32 13.03 -11.99
CA THR A 24 13.28 13.49 -10.59
C THR A 24 13.36 12.30 -9.64
N PHE A 25 12.58 11.24 -9.86
CA PHE A 25 12.63 10.04 -9.04
C PHE A 25 13.96 9.29 -9.16
N ALA A 26 14.57 9.26 -10.35
CA ALA A 26 15.90 8.67 -10.53
C ALA A 26 16.96 9.43 -9.73
N LEU A 27 16.94 10.78 -9.77
CA LEU A 27 17.85 11.62 -9.00
C LEU A 27 17.66 11.46 -7.49
N ILE A 28 16.41 11.39 -7.01
CA ILE A 28 16.11 11.16 -5.59
C ILE A 28 16.66 9.81 -5.13
N GLY A 29 16.48 8.75 -5.90
CA GLY A 29 17.04 7.44 -5.59
C GLY A 29 18.56 7.42 -5.60
N LEU A 30 19.19 8.11 -6.56
CA LEU A 30 20.64 8.28 -6.63
C LEU A 30 21.19 9.06 -5.43
N LEU A 31 20.54 10.17 -5.04
CA LEU A 31 20.88 10.93 -3.83
C LEU A 31 20.77 10.08 -2.58
N GLY A 32 19.73 9.24 -2.48
CA GLY A 32 19.59 8.27 -1.39
C GLY A 32 20.76 7.29 -1.35
N GLY A 33 21.12 6.71 -2.49
CA GLY A 33 22.26 5.79 -2.58
C GLY A 33 23.60 6.45 -2.22
N LEU A 34 23.87 7.64 -2.76
CA LEU A 34 25.08 8.39 -2.45
C LEU A 34 25.15 8.77 -0.97
N SER A 35 24.04 9.26 -0.39
CA SER A 35 24.01 9.61 1.04
C SER A 35 24.18 8.37 1.93
N GLY A 36 23.68 7.21 1.52
CA GLY A 36 23.92 5.94 2.19
C GLY A 36 25.39 5.54 2.22
N LEU A 37 26.09 5.67 1.09
CA LEU A 37 27.52 5.42 1.01
C LEU A 37 28.34 6.43 1.82
N LEU A 38 27.99 7.71 1.76
CA LEU A 38 28.68 8.75 2.52
C LEU A 38 28.46 8.59 4.03
N ALA A 39 27.28 8.16 4.45
CA ALA A 39 26.97 7.92 5.84
C ALA A 39 27.81 6.81 6.47
N GLN A 40 28.28 5.85 5.69
CA GLN A 40 29.20 4.81 6.17
C GLN A 40 30.58 5.41 6.56
N ARG A 41 30.98 6.52 5.96
CA ARG A 41 32.25 7.20 6.27
C ARG A 41 32.09 8.32 7.31
N TRP A 42 31.02 9.11 7.22
CA TRP A 42 30.83 10.36 7.98
C TRP A 42 29.71 10.30 8.98
N GLY A 43 29.09 9.12 9.13
CA GLY A 43 28.03 8.91 10.11
C GLY A 43 26.64 9.29 9.61
N ALA A 44 25.62 8.90 10.39
CA ALA A 44 24.20 9.03 10.04
C ALA A 44 23.71 10.47 9.83
N ILE A 45 24.46 11.47 10.31
CA ILE A 45 24.11 12.89 10.15
C ILE A 45 23.96 13.27 8.66
N VAL A 46 24.75 12.66 7.77
CA VAL A 46 24.68 12.89 6.33
C VAL A 46 23.30 12.51 5.80
N LEU A 47 22.76 11.35 6.23
CA LEU A 47 21.42 10.91 5.83
C LEU A 47 20.34 11.89 6.27
N VAL A 48 20.43 12.36 7.51
CA VAL A 48 19.46 13.31 8.07
C VAL A 48 19.48 14.62 7.29
N VAL A 49 20.66 15.17 7.04
CA VAL A 49 20.81 16.44 6.32
C VAL A 49 20.32 16.32 4.87
N VAL A 50 20.72 15.29 4.13
CA VAL A 50 20.31 15.13 2.72
C VAL A 50 18.80 14.84 2.63
N LEU A 51 18.27 14.00 3.54
CA LEU A 51 16.82 13.75 3.59
C LEU A 51 16.04 15.04 3.91
N ALA A 52 16.53 15.87 4.83
CA ALA A 52 15.91 17.16 5.15
C ALA A 52 15.90 18.09 3.93
N VAL A 53 17.00 18.17 3.18
CA VAL A 53 17.06 18.97 1.93
C VAL A 53 16.06 18.43 0.90
N VAL A 54 16.00 17.13 0.68
CA VAL A 54 15.03 16.52 -0.24
C VAL A 54 13.59 16.79 0.21
N ALA A 55 13.30 16.67 1.52
CA ALA A 55 11.97 16.96 2.07
C ALA A 55 11.59 18.43 1.89
N LEU A 56 12.52 19.37 2.09
CA LEU A 56 12.29 20.81 1.86
C LEU A 56 12.04 21.12 0.38
N LEU A 57 12.76 20.49 -0.55
CA LEU A 57 12.51 20.65 -1.98
C LEU A 57 11.13 20.12 -2.37
N ILE A 58 10.71 18.97 -1.82
CA ILE A 58 9.36 18.41 -2.02
C ILE A 58 8.31 19.36 -1.46
N LEU A 59 8.51 19.90 -0.26
CA LEU A 59 7.61 20.84 0.38
C LEU A 59 7.49 22.14 -0.43
N ALA A 60 8.61 22.69 -0.91
CA ALA A 60 8.62 23.88 -1.77
C ALA A 60 7.84 23.62 -3.07
N GLY A 61 8.08 22.47 -3.72
CA GLY A 61 7.31 22.05 -4.90
C GLY A 61 5.81 21.90 -4.61
N TYR A 62 5.45 21.35 -3.44
CA TYR A 62 4.06 21.24 -3.01
C TYR A 62 3.39 22.61 -2.83
N ILE A 63 4.05 23.56 -2.15
CA ILE A 63 3.52 24.91 -1.92
C ILE A 63 3.32 25.65 -3.25
N VAL A 64 4.30 25.58 -4.15
CA VAL A 64 4.19 26.23 -5.48
C VAL A 64 3.03 25.65 -6.28
N THR A 65 2.90 24.33 -6.29
CA THR A 65 1.86 23.61 -7.04
C THR A 65 0.46 23.86 -6.46
N ALA A 66 0.35 23.91 -5.13
CA ALA A 66 -0.92 24.21 -4.45
C ALA A 66 -1.42 25.63 -4.80
N ARG A 67 -0.51 26.60 -4.96
CA ARG A 67 -0.86 27.97 -5.39
C ARG A 67 -1.30 28.03 -6.86
N MET A 68 -0.87 27.10 -7.69
CA MET A 68 -1.22 27.04 -9.13
C MET A 68 -2.49 26.20 -9.42
N HIS A 69 -3.30 25.85 -8.41
CA HIS A 69 -4.52 25.03 -8.53
C HIS A 69 -4.27 23.60 -9.05
N SER A 70 -3.04 23.16 -9.14
CA SER A 70 -2.69 21.77 -9.45
C SER A 70 -2.24 21.07 -8.15
N VAL A 71 -3.11 20.26 -7.57
CA VAL A 71 -2.80 19.59 -6.28
C VAL A 71 -1.78 18.48 -6.50
N MET A 72 -0.56 18.71 -6.04
CA MET A 72 0.40 17.61 -5.88
C MET A 72 -0.15 16.63 -4.81
N GLY A 73 -0.49 15.43 -5.24
CA GLY A 73 -0.99 14.44 -4.27
C GLY A 73 0.07 14.08 -3.23
N LEU A 74 -0.30 14.04 -1.95
CA LEU A 74 0.58 13.63 -0.85
C LEU A 74 1.28 12.28 -1.14
N THR A 75 0.61 11.39 -1.86
CA THR A 75 1.19 10.13 -2.37
C THR A 75 2.44 10.31 -3.21
N THR A 76 2.59 11.41 -3.95
CA THR A 76 3.80 11.70 -4.74
C THR A 76 4.97 12.09 -3.84
N ALA A 77 4.70 12.87 -2.79
CA ALA A 77 5.71 13.21 -1.77
C ALA A 77 6.18 11.95 -1.02
N MET A 78 5.24 11.10 -0.59
CA MET A 78 5.59 9.82 0.07
C MET A 78 6.37 8.90 -0.85
N ALA A 79 6.00 8.79 -2.14
CA ALA A 79 6.75 8.02 -3.12
C ALA A 79 8.19 8.53 -3.31
N ALA A 80 8.40 9.84 -3.25
CA ALA A 80 9.75 10.45 -3.37
C ALA A 80 10.62 10.11 -2.15
N ILE A 81 10.09 10.24 -0.93
CA ILE A 81 10.78 9.85 0.31
C ILE A 81 11.11 8.34 0.29
N THR A 82 10.15 7.50 -0.08
CA THR A 82 10.36 6.06 -0.20
C THR A 82 11.45 5.74 -1.23
N THR A 83 11.49 6.44 -2.37
CA THR A 83 12.53 6.27 -3.39
C THR A 83 13.92 6.62 -2.85
N PHE A 84 14.04 7.68 -2.05
CA PHE A 84 15.29 8.03 -1.37
C PHE A 84 15.74 6.89 -0.43
N LEU A 85 14.82 6.40 0.42
CA LEU A 85 15.12 5.32 1.37
C LEU A 85 15.48 4.01 0.68
N ILE A 86 14.86 3.69 -0.46
CA ILE A 86 15.24 2.54 -1.29
C ILE A 86 16.68 2.69 -1.79
N GLY A 87 17.08 3.90 -2.19
CA GLY A 87 18.48 4.18 -2.56
C GLY A 87 19.44 3.93 -1.40
N VAL A 88 19.13 4.41 -0.20
CA VAL A 88 19.90 4.17 1.03
C VAL A 88 20.03 2.67 1.32
N LEU A 89 18.92 1.93 1.27
CA LEU A 89 18.91 0.48 1.51
C LEU A 89 19.79 -0.28 0.51
N ALA A 90 19.71 0.09 -0.76
CA ALA A 90 20.52 -0.53 -1.81
C ALA A 90 22.02 -0.30 -1.58
N ALA A 91 22.40 0.92 -1.19
CA ALA A 91 23.79 1.29 -0.88
C ALA A 91 24.30 0.62 0.40
N GLY A 92 23.41 0.32 1.36
CA GLY A 92 23.71 -0.43 2.59
C GLY A 92 23.87 -1.95 2.39
N GLY A 93 23.89 -2.44 1.14
CA GLY A 93 24.05 -3.87 0.82
C GLY A 93 22.77 -4.68 0.82
N SER A 94 21.63 -4.10 1.22
CA SER A 94 20.33 -4.78 1.26
C SER A 94 19.57 -4.67 -0.08
N THR A 95 20.21 -5.06 -1.19
CA THR A 95 19.69 -4.90 -2.55
C THR A 95 18.37 -5.65 -2.78
N LEU A 96 18.24 -6.87 -2.24
CA LEU A 96 17.01 -7.66 -2.35
C LEU A 96 15.84 -6.98 -1.64
N LEU A 97 16.09 -6.46 -0.42
CA LEU A 97 15.08 -5.73 0.34
C LEU A 97 14.71 -4.43 -0.38
N ALA A 98 15.68 -3.69 -0.89
CA ALA A 98 15.45 -2.48 -1.68
C ALA A 98 14.58 -2.76 -2.92
N ALA A 99 14.86 -3.86 -3.63
CA ALA A 99 14.06 -4.29 -4.78
C ALA A 99 12.63 -4.67 -4.37
N ALA A 100 12.46 -5.43 -3.28
CA ALA A 100 11.15 -5.82 -2.76
C ALA A 100 10.32 -4.59 -2.37
N VAL A 101 10.90 -3.64 -1.63
CA VAL A 101 10.23 -2.39 -1.24
C VAL A 101 9.86 -1.57 -2.48
N ALA A 102 10.73 -1.50 -3.51
CA ALA A 102 10.44 -0.80 -4.75
C ALA A 102 9.23 -1.40 -5.48
N VAL A 103 9.15 -2.75 -5.57
CA VAL A 103 8.04 -3.46 -6.22
C VAL A 103 6.73 -3.23 -5.45
N VAL A 104 6.75 -3.39 -4.13
CA VAL A 104 5.57 -3.15 -3.27
C VAL A 104 5.10 -1.70 -3.40
N THR A 105 6.03 -0.75 -3.40
CA THR A 105 5.68 0.68 -3.57
C THR A 105 4.97 0.93 -4.89
N VAL A 106 5.50 0.38 -6.00
CA VAL A 106 4.86 0.51 -7.33
C VAL A 106 3.49 -0.14 -7.33
N ALA A 107 3.34 -1.34 -6.75
CA ALA A 107 2.07 -2.02 -6.64
C ALA A 107 1.04 -1.17 -5.88
N LEU A 108 1.40 -0.61 -4.72
CA LEU A 108 0.52 0.28 -3.94
C LEU A 108 0.13 1.54 -4.72
N LEU A 109 1.05 2.13 -5.48
CA LEU A 109 0.76 3.30 -6.30
C LEU A 109 -0.20 2.98 -7.45
N GLN A 110 -0.06 1.81 -8.09
CA GLN A 110 -0.95 1.35 -9.16
C GLN A 110 -2.34 0.96 -8.64
N LEU A 111 -2.44 0.40 -7.43
CA LEU A 111 -3.72 0.02 -6.84
C LEU A 111 -4.62 1.21 -6.49
N LYS A 112 -4.12 2.44 -6.52
CA LYS A 112 -4.93 3.64 -6.20
C LYS A 112 -6.23 3.72 -7.02
N ARG A 113 -6.18 3.50 -8.33
CA ARG A 113 -7.37 3.58 -9.21
C ARG A 113 -8.36 2.44 -8.96
N PRO A 114 -7.97 1.16 -8.97
CA PRO A 114 -8.89 0.08 -8.67
C PRO A 114 -9.44 0.14 -7.24
N MET A 115 -8.66 0.58 -6.26
CA MET A 115 -9.14 0.78 -4.89
C MET A 115 -10.21 1.87 -4.82
N HIS A 116 -10.01 3.04 -5.43
CA HIS A 116 -11.02 4.12 -5.45
C HIS A 116 -12.29 3.70 -6.18
N SER A 117 -12.18 3.01 -7.32
CA SER A 117 -13.34 2.50 -8.05
C SER A 117 -14.03 1.35 -7.31
N GLY A 118 -13.29 0.54 -6.56
CA GLY A 118 -13.82 -0.54 -5.72
C GLY A 118 -14.54 0.00 -4.49
N ILE A 119 -13.90 0.89 -3.74
CA ILE A 119 -14.47 1.54 -2.54
C ILE A 119 -15.71 2.37 -2.90
N GLY A 120 -15.69 3.10 -4.02
CA GLY A 120 -16.87 3.86 -4.50
C GLY A 120 -18.06 2.99 -4.90
N LYS A 121 -17.88 1.68 -5.03
CA LYS A 121 -18.95 0.71 -5.28
C LYS A 121 -19.50 0.06 -4.00
N LEU A 122 -18.78 0.15 -2.89
CA LEU A 122 -19.22 -0.35 -1.59
C LEU A 122 -20.21 0.65 -0.98
N THR A 123 -21.29 0.15 -0.43
CA THR A 123 -22.21 0.95 0.39
C THR A 123 -21.57 1.19 1.76
N GLU A 124 -21.96 2.27 2.42
CA GLU A 124 -21.48 2.61 3.77
C GLU A 124 -21.77 1.47 4.77
N SER A 125 -22.93 0.82 4.63
CA SER A 125 -23.31 -0.32 5.47
C SER A 125 -22.42 -1.54 5.26
N GLU A 126 -22.01 -1.83 4.03
CA GLU A 126 -21.11 -2.96 3.71
C GLU A 126 -19.71 -2.72 4.27
N LEU A 127 -19.20 -1.48 4.16
CA LEU A 127 -17.92 -1.11 4.73
C LEU A 127 -17.95 -1.22 6.27
N THR A 128 -18.99 -0.68 6.90
CA THR A 128 -19.16 -0.74 8.34
C THR A 128 -19.28 -2.17 8.85
N SER A 129 -20.05 -3.03 8.16
CA SER A 129 -20.19 -4.45 8.51
C SER A 129 -18.85 -5.20 8.40
N GLY A 130 -18.06 -4.93 7.35
CA GLY A 130 -16.72 -5.50 7.18
C GLY A 130 -15.76 -5.08 8.30
N ILE A 131 -15.75 -3.79 8.65
CA ILE A 131 -14.91 -3.28 9.76
C ILE A 131 -15.36 -3.86 11.10
N GLN A 132 -16.66 -3.95 11.36
CA GLN A 132 -17.19 -4.56 12.58
C GLN A 132 -16.80 -6.03 12.69
N LEU A 133 -16.91 -6.81 11.61
CA LEU A 133 -16.48 -8.20 11.60
C LEU A 133 -14.98 -8.33 11.92
N LEU A 134 -14.12 -7.52 11.30
CA LEU A 134 -12.69 -7.51 11.57
C LEU A 134 -12.39 -7.13 13.02
N LEU A 135 -13.04 -6.07 13.52
CA LEU A 135 -12.85 -5.58 14.89
C LEU A 135 -13.27 -6.64 15.92
N ILE A 136 -14.46 -7.23 15.74
CA ILE A 136 -14.95 -8.30 16.58
C ILE A 136 -14.00 -9.51 16.52
N SER A 137 -13.51 -9.89 15.34
CA SER A 137 -12.58 -11.00 15.17
C SER A 137 -11.24 -10.74 15.88
N VAL A 138 -10.68 -9.54 15.74
CA VAL A 138 -9.41 -9.17 16.39
C VAL A 138 -9.54 -9.10 17.93
N VAL A 139 -10.70 -8.67 18.43
CA VAL A 139 -10.94 -8.55 19.88
C VAL A 139 -11.34 -9.91 20.50
N ILE A 140 -12.20 -10.67 19.84
CA ILE A 140 -12.75 -11.91 20.40
C ILE A 140 -11.77 -13.07 20.26
N LEU A 141 -11.06 -13.19 19.13
CA LEU A 141 -10.17 -14.31 18.86
C LEU A 141 -9.11 -14.55 19.97
N PRO A 142 -8.38 -13.52 20.46
CA PRO A 142 -7.38 -13.74 21.52
C PRO A 142 -7.98 -14.05 22.89
N VAL A 143 -9.28 -13.78 23.10
CA VAL A 143 -9.98 -14.04 24.36
C VAL A 143 -10.59 -15.43 24.39
N LEU A 144 -10.84 -16.04 23.22
CA LEU A 144 -11.44 -17.36 23.11
C LEU A 144 -10.47 -18.45 23.56
N PRO A 145 -10.87 -19.34 24.49
CA PRO A 145 -10.04 -20.44 24.91
C PRO A 145 -9.90 -21.49 23.79
N ASP A 146 -8.66 -21.86 23.47
CA ASP A 146 -8.35 -22.95 22.55
C ASP A 146 -8.34 -24.30 23.29
N ARG A 147 -9.51 -24.69 23.76
CA ARG A 147 -9.75 -26.00 24.39
C ARG A 147 -11.13 -26.53 24.04
N GLY A 148 -11.25 -27.84 23.97
CA GLY A 148 -12.51 -28.51 23.72
C GLY A 148 -13.45 -28.40 24.92
N PHE A 149 -14.73 -28.18 24.66
CA PHE A 149 -15.82 -28.22 25.66
C PHE A 149 -16.88 -29.21 25.22
N GLY A 150 -17.64 -29.71 26.18
CA GLY A 150 -18.75 -30.67 25.99
C GLY A 150 -18.34 -32.12 25.85
N PRO A 151 -19.30 -33.04 25.57
CA PRO A 151 -19.03 -34.45 25.41
C PRO A 151 -18.06 -34.69 24.24
N PHE A 152 -17.02 -35.46 24.47
CA PHE A 152 -15.94 -35.76 23.50
C PHE A 152 -15.09 -34.54 23.08
N GLU A 153 -15.07 -33.44 23.84
CA GLU A 153 -14.33 -32.24 23.53
C GLU A 153 -14.68 -31.65 22.12
N ALA A 154 -15.91 -31.92 21.65
CA ALA A 154 -16.29 -31.64 20.26
C ALA A 154 -16.41 -30.14 19.93
N LEU A 155 -16.66 -29.29 20.95
CA LEU A 155 -16.85 -27.88 20.76
C LEU A 155 -15.61 -27.08 21.18
N ASN A 156 -14.84 -26.61 20.22
CA ASN A 156 -13.73 -25.68 20.46
C ASN A 156 -14.12 -24.27 20.00
N PRO A 157 -14.33 -23.30 20.93
CA PRO A 157 -14.78 -21.95 20.58
C PRO A 157 -13.82 -21.23 19.64
N TYR A 158 -12.52 -21.41 19.81
CA TYR A 158 -11.49 -20.81 18.95
C TYR A 158 -11.59 -21.32 17.50
N LYS A 159 -11.72 -22.64 17.32
CA LYS A 159 -11.86 -23.26 15.98
C LYS A 159 -13.19 -22.89 15.32
N LEU A 160 -14.26 -22.85 16.10
CA LEU A 160 -15.59 -22.41 15.60
C LEU A 160 -15.54 -20.95 15.14
N TRP A 161 -14.88 -20.07 15.90
CA TRP A 161 -14.74 -18.67 15.51
C TRP A 161 -13.93 -18.51 14.21
N TRP A 162 -12.87 -19.29 14.06
CA TRP A 162 -12.10 -19.33 12.80
C TRP A 162 -12.98 -19.75 11.61
N ALA A 163 -13.85 -20.73 11.78
CA ALA A 163 -14.79 -21.14 10.74
C ALA A 163 -15.76 -19.99 10.36
N VAL A 164 -16.26 -19.24 11.34
CA VAL A 164 -17.10 -18.05 11.10
C VAL A 164 -16.34 -16.97 10.33
N VAL A 165 -15.10 -16.67 10.72
CA VAL A 165 -14.26 -15.69 10.05
C VAL A 165 -13.96 -16.11 8.61
N LEU A 166 -13.63 -17.38 8.38
CA LEU A 166 -13.39 -17.92 7.03
C LEU A 166 -14.65 -17.84 6.16
N LEU A 167 -15.80 -18.21 6.69
CA LEU A 167 -17.08 -18.16 5.97
C LEU A 167 -17.42 -16.70 5.59
N ALA A 168 -17.25 -15.77 6.52
CA ALA A 168 -17.48 -14.36 6.28
C ALA A 168 -16.50 -13.78 5.26
N LEU A 169 -15.22 -14.16 5.34
CA LEU A 169 -14.19 -13.76 4.37
C LEU A 169 -14.52 -14.30 2.96
N LEU A 170 -14.91 -15.57 2.84
CA LEU A 170 -15.33 -16.17 1.57
C LEU A 170 -16.55 -15.47 0.99
N SER A 171 -17.54 -15.17 1.83
CA SER A 171 -18.75 -14.43 1.43
C SER A 171 -18.41 -13.03 0.94
N PHE A 172 -17.53 -12.32 1.65
CA PHE A 172 -17.05 -10.99 1.27
C PHE A 172 -16.25 -11.01 -0.03
N LEU A 173 -15.32 -11.96 -0.18
CA LEU A 173 -14.55 -12.16 -1.42
C LEU A 173 -15.47 -12.49 -2.59
N GLY A 174 -16.44 -13.38 -2.39
CA GLY A 174 -17.45 -13.71 -3.39
C GLY A 174 -18.25 -12.49 -3.85
N PHE A 175 -18.68 -11.67 -2.90
CA PHE A 175 -19.36 -10.40 -3.18
C PHE A 175 -18.48 -9.44 -4.01
N VAL A 176 -17.22 -9.24 -3.60
CA VAL A 176 -16.26 -8.38 -4.32
C VAL A 176 -16.00 -8.91 -5.74
N LEU A 177 -15.81 -10.21 -5.90
CA LEU A 177 -15.59 -10.85 -7.21
C LEU A 177 -16.81 -10.70 -8.12
N MET A 178 -18.03 -10.91 -7.62
CA MET A 178 -19.25 -10.68 -8.39
C MET A 178 -19.38 -9.24 -8.85
N ARG A 179 -18.98 -8.30 -8.01
CA ARG A 179 -19.08 -6.86 -8.31
C ARG A 179 -18.02 -6.38 -9.32
N TRP A 180 -16.85 -7.01 -9.33
CA TRP A 180 -15.74 -6.66 -10.25
C TRP A 180 -15.82 -7.36 -11.59
N PHE A 181 -16.15 -8.63 -11.61
CA PHE A 181 -16.14 -9.48 -12.81
C PHE A 181 -17.52 -9.76 -13.40
N GLY A 182 -18.58 -9.26 -12.75
CA GLY A 182 -19.98 -9.49 -13.12
C GLY A 182 -20.52 -10.81 -12.55
N ALA A 183 -21.85 -10.88 -12.39
CA ALA A 183 -22.53 -11.96 -11.66
C ALA A 183 -22.22 -13.38 -12.20
N ARG A 184 -22.12 -13.57 -13.51
CA ARG A 184 -21.85 -14.89 -14.08
C ARG A 184 -20.46 -15.43 -13.82
N ARG A 185 -19.41 -14.59 -13.91
CA ARG A 185 -18.02 -15.00 -13.68
C ARG A 185 -17.68 -15.01 -12.17
N GLY A 186 -18.30 -14.13 -11.40
CA GLY A 186 -18.15 -14.10 -9.96
C GLY A 186 -18.68 -15.37 -9.28
N LEU A 187 -19.86 -15.87 -9.69
CA LEU A 187 -20.44 -17.11 -9.16
C LEU A 187 -19.56 -18.34 -9.43
N THR A 188 -19.00 -18.46 -10.62
CA THR A 188 -18.10 -19.59 -10.95
C THR A 188 -16.80 -19.55 -10.14
N LEU A 189 -16.22 -18.37 -9.94
CA LEU A 189 -15.02 -18.20 -9.12
C LEU A 189 -15.29 -18.46 -7.63
N THR A 190 -16.45 -18.04 -7.13
CA THR A 190 -16.84 -18.30 -5.72
C THR A 190 -17.11 -19.78 -5.49
N ALA A 191 -17.73 -20.47 -6.43
CA ALA A 191 -17.96 -21.91 -6.37
C ALA A 191 -16.63 -22.71 -6.40
N LEU A 192 -15.65 -22.25 -7.16
CA LEU A 192 -14.30 -22.85 -7.22
C LEU A 192 -13.48 -22.63 -5.94
N LEU A 193 -13.72 -21.54 -5.22
CA LEU A 193 -13.02 -21.20 -3.97
C LEU A 193 -13.69 -21.80 -2.72
N GLY A 194 -14.98 -22.11 -2.81
CA GLY A 194 -15.77 -22.62 -1.67
C GLY A 194 -16.16 -24.10 -1.76
N GLY A 195 -15.82 -24.80 -2.85
CA GLY A 195 -15.97 -26.24 -3.06
C GLY A 195 -14.63 -26.93 -3.06
#